data_85aa1e4059af10eb33436b191eeef7da
#
_entry.id   85aa1e4059af10eb33436b191eeef7da
#
_cell.length_a   1.000
_cell.length_b   1.000
_cell.length_c   1.000
_cell.angle_alpha   90.00
_cell.angle_beta   90.00
_cell.angle_gamma   90.00
#
_symmetry.space_group_name_H-M   'P 1'
#
loop_
_entity.id
_entity.type
_entity.pdbx_description
1 polymer ?
#
loop_
_entity_poly.entity_id
_entity_poly.type
_entity_poly.pdbx_seq_one_letter_code
_entity_poly.pdbx_strand_id
1 'polypeptide(L)'
;MTVPAVPSRHLEAAIPDDPVCTDPDKYGVIFENDRVRVLEYRDLPGGRTHPHRHPDSVMYTLSGFRRRLEAGPGEREVVMEPGRACWLPAQTHAGENTGATPTHVLFVELKDGSKDSSLTVIGPA
;
A
#
# COMPACT_ATOMS: atom_id res chain seq x y z
N MET A 1 -13.85 7.82 20.35
CA MET A 1 -13.34 7.71 20.33
C MET A 1 -12.96 7.12 20.13
N THR A 2 -13.32 7.06 20.07
CA THR A 2 -12.84 6.69 20.01
C THR A 2 -12.59 5.87 19.75
N VAL A 3 -12.93 5.85 19.83
CA VAL A 3 -12.55 5.23 19.72
C VAL A 3 -12.50 4.41 19.64
N PRO A 4 -12.78 4.52 19.71
CA PRO A 4 -12.55 3.87 19.70
C PRO A 4 -12.47 3.09 19.52
N ALA A 5 -12.83 3.17 19.61
CA ALA A 5 -12.50 2.63 19.51
C ALA A 5 -12.45 1.78 19.19
N VAL A 6 -12.71 1.77 19.14
CA VAL A 6 -12.41 1.10 18.96
C VAL A 6 -12.30 0.10 18.80
N PRO A 7 -12.61 0.07 18.83
CA PRO A 7 -12.26 -0.78 18.77
C PRO A 7 -12.09 -1.78 18.51
N SER A 8 -12.43 -1.62 18.58
CA SER A 8 -11.94 -2.22 18.40
C SER A 8 -11.89 -3.05 17.92
N ARG A 9 -12.27 -2.91 17.84
CA ARG A 9 -11.99 -3.32 17.56
C ARG A 9 -11.72 -4.26 17.27
N HIS A 10 -12.05 -4.26 17.29
CA HIS A 10 -11.51 -4.79 17.11
C HIS A 10 -11.13 -5.51 16.85
N LEU A 11 -11.84 -5.36 16.99
CA LEU A 11 -11.18 -5.84 16.82
C LEU A 11 -10.87 -6.22 16.30
N GLU A 12 -11.26 -5.79 16.12
CA GLU A 12 -10.66 -5.88 15.57
C GLU A 12 -9.81 -6.27 15.25
N ALA A 13 -10.48 -6.32 15.56
CA ALA A 13 -9.20 -6.94 15.51
C ALA A 13 -8.34 -6.41 14.41
N ALA A 14 -7.19 -5.96 14.79
CA ALA A 14 -6.20 -5.51 13.86
C ALA A 14 -6.04 -6.55 12.77
N ILE A 15 -6.06 -6.13 11.52
CA ILE A 15 -5.70 -6.97 10.41
C ILE A 15 -4.18 -6.97 10.37
N PRO A 16 -3.52 -8.10 10.71
CA PRO A 16 -2.07 -8.08 10.92
C PRO A 16 -1.28 -7.68 9.68
N ASP A 17 -1.85 -7.87 8.49
CA ASP A 17 -1.17 -7.55 7.24
C ASP A 17 -1.59 -6.21 6.64
N ASP A 18 -2.34 -5.40 7.37
CA ASP A 18 -2.68 -4.04 6.97
C ASP A 18 -1.40 -3.19 6.96
N PRO A 19 -1.12 -2.44 5.88
CA PRO A 19 0.11 -1.64 5.80
C PRO A 19 0.30 -0.68 6.97
N VAL A 20 -0.77 -0.09 7.49
CA VAL A 20 -0.64 0.81 8.64
C VAL A 20 -0.29 0.07 9.93
N CYS A 21 -0.45 -1.24 9.95
CA CYS A 21 -0.04 -2.08 11.07
C CYS A 21 1.36 -2.63 10.87
N THR A 22 1.73 -3.01 9.63
CA THR A 22 3.03 -3.60 9.36
C THR A 22 4.13 -2.56 9.34
N ASP A 23 3.84 -1.37 8.80
CA ASP A 23 4.83 -0.31 8.62
C ASP A 23 4.23 1.05 8.97
N PRO A 24 3.88 1.26 10.26
CA PRO A 24 3.22 2.51 10.68
C PRO A 24 4.13 3.74 10.55
N ASP A 25 5.44 3.55 10.44
CA ASP A 25 6.38 4.63 10.22
C ASP A 25 6.40 5.13 8.78
N LYS A 26 5.81 4.38 7.86
CA LYS A 26 5.82 4.72 6.42
C LYS A 26 4.43 5.00 5.88
N TYR A 27 3.39 4.36 6.42
CA TYR A 27 2.01 4.50 5.97
C TYR A 27 1.19 5.30 6.97
N GLY A 28 0.41 6.25 6.48
CA GLY A 28 -0.57 6.97 7.30
C GLY A 28 -1.89 7.08 6.58
N VAL A 29 -2.99 7.06 7.34
CA VAL A 29 -4.33 7.30 6.79
C VAL A 29 -4.55 8.80 6.75
N ILE A 30 -4.82 9.36 5.57
CA ILE A 30 -5.06 10.79 5.44
C ILE A 30 -6.52 11.13 5.16
N PHE A 31 -7.32 10.14 4.77
CA PHE A 31 -8.76 10.29 4.59
C PHE A 31 -9.42 8.92 4.62
N GLU A 32 -10.62 8.85 5.16
CA GLU A 32 -11.37 7.60 5.18
C GLU A 32 -12.86 7.87 5.30
N ASN A 33 -13.66 7.12 4.55
CA ASN A 33 -15.11 7.09 4.68
C ASN A 33 -15.60 5.67 4.43
N ASP A 34 -16.90 5.50 4.23
CA ASP A 34 -17.49 4.16 4.03
C ASP A 34 -17.03 3.49 2.73
N ARG A 35 -16.53 4.27 1.78
CA ARG A 35 -16.26 3.80 0.43
C ARG A 35 -14.78 3.64 0.13
N VAL A 36 -13.95 4.49 0.71
CA VAL A 36 -12.51 4.50 0.42
C VAL A 36 -11.71 4.79 1.67
N ARG A 37 -10.45 4.37 1.63
CA ARG A 37 -9.45 4.77 2.61
C ARG A 37 -8.23 5.26 1.82
N VAL A 38 -7.80 6.49 2.08
CA VAL A 38 -6.64 7.05 1.38
C VAL A 38 -5.43 6.96 2.30
N LEU A 39 -4.41 6.24 1.84
CA LEU A 39 -3.15 6.11 2.55
C LEU A 39 -2.09 6.96 1.86
N GLU A 40 -1.23 7.55 2.67
CA GLU A 40 -0.01 8.18 2.18
C GLU A 40 1.17 7.30 2.58
N TYR A 41 2.07 7.05 1.62
CA TYR A 41 3.27 6.25 1.84
C TYR A 41 4.51 7.09 1.53
N ARG A 42 5.48 7.04 2.43
CA ARG A 42 6.77 7.70 2.24
C ARG A 42 7.90 6.81 2.70
N ASP A 43 8.99 6.77 1.93
CA ASP A 43 10.24 6.20 2.40
C ASP A 43 11.43 6.87 1.73
N LEU A 44 12.61 6.51 2.21
CA LEU A 44 13.89 6.96 1.64
C LEU A 44 14.55 5.80 0.93
N PRO A 45 15.56 6.06 0.08
CA PRO A 45 16.33 4.97 -0.54
C PRO A 45 16.79 3.96 0.51
N GLY A 46 16.61 2.68 0.20
CA GLY A 46 16.90 1.59 1.12
C GLY A 46 15.73 1.21 2.02
N GLY A 47 14.67 2.02 2.04
CA GLY A 47 13.50 1.72 2.87
C GLY A 47 12.82 0.44 2.43
N ARG A 48 12.39 -0.36 3.41
CA ARG A 48 11.75 -1.65 3.17
C ARG A 48 10.43 -1.72 3.91
N THR A 49 9.46 -2.43 3.32
CA THR A 49 8.23 -2.75 4.01
C THR A 49 8.20 -4.23 4.35
N HIS A 50 7.45 -4.56 5.40
CA HIS A 50 7.09 -5.94 5.70
C HIS A 50 5.99 -6.37 4.73
N PRO A 51 5.77 -7.68 4.55
CA PRO A 51 4.63 -8.14 3.76
C PRO A 51 3.33 -7.55 4.29
N HIS A 52 2.53 -7.03 3.37
CA HIS A 52 1.25 -6.39 3.71
C HIS A 52 0.29 -6.57 2.56
N ARG A 53 -1.01 -6.40 2.85
CA ARG A 53 -2.05 -6.59 1.85
C ARG A 53 -2.73 -5.27 1.53
N HIS A 54 -2.88 -5.02 0.22
CA HIS A 54 -3.70 -3.92 -0.29
C HIS A 54 -4.97 -4.49 -0.91
N PRO A 55 -6.13 -3.87 -0.69
CA PRO A 55 -7.30 -4.12 -1.54
C PRO A 55 -7.08 -3.47 -2.90
N ASP A 56 -8.03 -3.65 -3.83
CA ASP A 56 -8.02 -2.89 -5.07
C ASP A 56 -7.90 -1.41 -4.77
N SER A 57 -6.99 -0.74 -5.47
CA SER A 57 -6.66 0.65 -5.16
C SER A 57 -6.30 1.41 -6.42
N VAL A 58 -6.50 2.72 -6.37
CA VAL A 58 -5.86 3.64 -7.31
C VAL A 58 -4.63 4.18 -6.62
N MET A 59 -3.47 4.02 -7.26
CA MET A 59 -2.21 4.55 -6.75
C MET A 59 -1.85 5.80 -7.54
N TYR A 60 -1.45 6.86 -6.83
CA TYR A 60 -1.02 8.10 -7.47
C TYR A 60 0.37 8.47 -6.98
N THR A 61 1.31 8.69 -7.92
CA THR A 61 2.71 8.97 -7.56
C THR A 61 2.94 10.47 -7.39
N LEU A 62 3.49 10.84 -6.25
CA LEU A 62 3.90 12.23 -5.98
C LEU A 62 5.39 12.42 -6.22
N SER A 63 6.15 11.34 -6.34
CA SER A 63 7.58 11.39 -6.66
C SER A 63 7.90 10.30 -7.68
N GLY A 64 9.03 10.47 -8.37
CA GLY A 64 9.58 9.40 -9.18
C GLY A 64 10.40 8.48 -8.32
N PHE A 65 10.38 7.17 -8.63
CA PHE A 65 11.07 6.19 -7.79
C PHE A 65 11.33 4.89 -8.53
N ARG A 66 12.19 4.08 -7.94
CA ARG A 66 12.47 2.70 -8.36
C ARG A 66 12.33 1.81 -7.14
N ARG A 67 11.57 0.72 -7.29
CA ARG A 67 11.34 -0.21 -6.19
C ARG A 67 11.37 -1.64 -6.70
N ARG A 68 11.77 -2.56 -5.84
CA ARG A 68 11.60 -3.99 -6.07
C ARG A 68 10.46 -4.47 -5.19
N LEU A 69 9.46 -5.10 -5.82
CA LEU A 69 8.32 -5.67 -5.12
C LEU A 69 8.42 -7.18 -5.15
N GLU A 70 8.04 -7.82 -4.05
CA GLU A 70 8.05 -9.28 -3.91
C GLU A 70 6.68 -9.76 -3.48
N ALA A 71 6.20 -10.82 -4.12
CA ALA A 71 4.93 -11.44 -3.78
C ALA A 71 5.10 -12.95 -3.92
N GLY A 72 5.12 -13.69 -2.80
CA GLY A 72 5.44 -15.10 -2.80
C GLY A 72 6.79 -15.34 -3.46
N PRO A 73 6.90 -16.24 -4.43
CA PRO A 73 8.16 -16.48 -5.14
C PRO A 73 8.43 -15.46 -6.24
N GLY A 74 7.47 -14.58 -6.53
CA GLY A 74 7.59 -13.61 -7.62
C GLY A 74 8.25 -12.33 -7.19
N GLU A 75 8.86 -11.66 -8.16
CA GLU A 75 9.57 -10.39 -7.92
C GLU A 75 9.45 -9.54 -9.17
N ARG A 76 9.30 -8.22 -8.97
CA ARG A 76 9.23 -7.29 -10.10
C ARG A 76 9.85 -5.97 -9.70
N GLU A 77 10.68 -5.41 -10.59
CA GLU A 77 11.16 -4.05 -10.44
C GLU A 77 10.17 -3.09 -11.07
N VAL A 78 9.84 -2.03 -10.34
CA VAL A 78 8.88 -1.02 -10.77
C VAL A 78 9.59 0.33 -10.79
N VAL A 79 9.49 1.02 -11.92
CA VAL A 79 10.02 2.38 -12.08
C VAL A 79 8.84 3.27 -12.43
N MET A 80 8.63 4.32 -11.64
CA MET A 80 7.50 5.23 -11.83
C MET A 80 7.99 6.66 -11.91
N GLU A 81 7.28 7.45 -12.70
CA GLU A 81 7.48 8.89 -12.76
C GLU A 81 6.47 9.59 -11.86
N PRO A 82 6.71 10.85 -11.44
CA PRO A 82 5.73 11.57 -10.65
C PRO A 82 4.49 11.90 -11.47
N GLY A 83 3.35 12.04 -10.79
CA GLY A 83 2.11 12.47 -11.42
C GLY A 83 1.39 11.38 -12.20
N ARG A 84 1.59 10.11 -11.84
CA ARG A 84 0.96 8.98 -12.53
C ARG A 84 -0.09 8.34 -11.65
N ALA A 85 -1.26 8.10 -12.25
CA ALA A 85 -2.31 7.32 -11.62
C ALA A 85 -2.32 5.93 -12.25
N CYS A 86 -2.38 4.89 -11.42
CA CYS A 86 -2.41 3.51 -11.90
C CYS A 86 -3.26 2.65 -11.00
N TRP A 87 -3.67 1.52 -11.54
CA TRP A 87 -4.46 0.55 -10.80
C TRP A 87 -3.52 -0.40 -10.06
N LEU A 88 -3.78 -0.62 -8.78
CA LEU A 88 -3.10 -1.63 -7.99
C LEU A 88 -4.12 -2.72 -7.66
N PRO A 89 -4.06 -3.87 -8.32
CA PRO A 89 -4.97 -4.98 -7.99
C PRO A 89 -4.73 -5.46 -6.57
N ALA A 90 -5.79 -5.93 -5.92
CA ALA A 90 -5.69 -6.47 -4.57
C ALA A 90 -4.58 -7.52 -4.51
N GLN A 91 -3.66 -7.36 -3.57
CA GLN A 91 -2.49 -8.24 -3.49
C GLN A 91 -1.80 -8.11 -2.14
N THR A 92 -1.04 -9.16 -1.81
CA THR A 92 -0.10 -9.15 -0.69
C THR A 92 1.31 -9.09 -1.26
N HIS A 93 2.08 -8.12 -0.81
CA HIS A 93 3.46 -7.96 -1.27
C HIS A 93 4.30 -7.24 -0.22
N ALA A 94 5.60 -7.20 -0.48
CA ALA A 94 6.56 -6.38 0.25
C ALA A 94 7.41 -5.63 -0.77
N GLY A 95 8.01 -4.53 -0.36
CA GLY A 95 8.81 -3.73 -1.28
C GLY A 95 10.06 -3.14 -0.66
N GLU A 96 10.98 -2.76 -1.53
CA GLU A 96 12.19 -2.07 -1.13
C GLU A 96 12.46 -0.95 -2.13
N ASN A 97 12.79 0.24 -1.62
CA ASN A 97 13.22 1.35 -2.46
C ASN A 97 14.67 1.09 -2.90
N THR A 98 14.83 0.67 -4.14
CA THR A 98 16.14 0.34 -4.72
C THR A 98 16.71 1.49 -5.54
N GLY A 99 16.02 2.63 -5.56
CA GLY A 99 16.45 3.80 -6.31
C GLY A 99 17.25 4.78 -5.47
N ALA A 100 17.46 5.96 -6.04
CA ALA A 100 18.23 7.03 -5.42
C ALA A 100 17.35 8.17 -4.91
N THR A 101 16.03 8.06 -5.04
CA THR A 101 15.07 9.10 -4.64
C THR A 101 14.05 8.53 -3.68
N PRO A 102 13.44 9.39 -2.83
CA PRO A 102 12.35 8.92 -1.96
C PRO A 102 11.16 8.43 -2.77
N THR A 103 10.41 7.49 -2.20
CA THR A 103 9.08 7.13 -2.70
C THR A 103 8.05 7.94 -1.93
N HIS A 104 7.13 8.58 -2.65
CA HIS A 104 6.01 9.29 -2.04
C HIS A 104 4.78 9.05 -2.91
N VAL A 105 3.83 8.29 -2.41
CA VAL A 105 2.64 7.91 -3.18
C VAL A 105 1.40 7.97 -2.31
N LEU A 106 0.26 8.09 -2.97
CA LEU A 106 -1.05 7.96 -2.34
C LEU A 106 -1.71 6.70 -2.87
N PHE A 107 -2.43 5.99 -1.98
CA PHE A 107 -3.27 4.86 -2.36
C PHE A 107 -4.70 5.20 -1.99
N VAL A 108 -5.59 5.19 -2.98
CA VAL A 108 -7.03 5.28 -2.73
C VAL A 108 -7.54 3.85 -2.72
N GLU A 109 -7.68 3.30 -1.52
CA GLU A 109 -8.12 1.92 -1.32
C GLU A 109 -9.64 1.85 -1.39
N LEU A 110 -10.16 0.92 -2.18
CA LEU A 110 -11.60 0.70 -2.28
C LEU A 110 -12.02 -0.28 -1.18
N LYS A 111 -13.08 0.04 -0.48
CA LYS A 111 -13.54 -0.79 0.63
C LYS A 111 -14.51 -1.88 0.21
N ASP A 112 -15.02 -1.80 -1.00
CA ASP A 112 -16.13 -2.61 -1.41
C ASP A 112 -15.68 -3.78 -2.30
N GLY A 113 -15.74 -5.00 -1.76
CA GLY A 113 -15.68 -6.23 -2.55
C GLY A 113 -14.35 -6.63 -3.17
N SER A 114 -13.24 -6.01 -2.75
CA SER A 114 -11.94 -6.35 -3.32
C SER A 114 -11.53 -7.77 -3.01
N LYS A 115 -11.06 -8.48 -4.03
CA LYS A 115 -10.52 -9.84 -3.89
C LYS A 115 -9.20 -9.92 -4.62
N ASP A 116 -8.30 -10.75 -4.11
CA ASP A 116 -7.04 -11.00 -4.79
C ASP A 116 -7.31 -11.66 -6.13
N SER A 117 -6.64 -11.17 -7.16
CA SER A 117 -6.77 -11.70 -8.50
C SER A 117 -5.87 -12.90 -8.68
N SER A 118 -6.37 -13.93 -9.38
CA SER A 118 -5.55 -15.07 -9.75
C SER A 118 -4.53 -14.71 -10.82
N LEU A 119 -4.74 -13.60 -11.52
CA LEU A 119 -3.83 -13.09 -12.53
C LEU A 119 -3.06 -11.90 -11.99
N THR A 120 -2.55 -12.03 -10.79
CA THR A 120 -1.95 -10.91 -10.09
C THR A 120 -0.70 -10.40 -10.81
N VAL A 121 -0.75 -9.14 -11.22
CA VAL A 121 0.44 -8.39 -11.58
C VAL A 121 1.02 -7.87 -10.27
N ILE A 122 2.30 -8.13 -10.04
CA ILE A 122 2.95 -7.63 -8.83
C ILE A 122 3.08 -6.11 -8.95
N GLY A 123 2.49 -5.40 -8.00
CA GLY A 123 2.49 -3.95 -7.99
C GLY A 123 1.47 -3.36 -8.96
N PRO A 124 1.69 -2.11 -9.39
CA PRO A 124 0.72 -1.42 -10.24
C PRO A 124 0.63 -2.06 -11.62
N ALA A 125 -0.60 -2.14 -12.09
CA ALA A 125 -0.91 -2.71 -13.40
C ALA A 125 -0.96 -1.62 -14.46
#